data_fb8fd55f85c254b24d9cc6d108dc4665
#
_entry.id   fb8fd55f85c254b24d9cc6d108dc4665
#
_cell.length_a   1.000
_cell.length_b   1.000
_cell.length_c   1.000
_cell.angle_alpha   90.00
_cell.angle_beta   90.00
_cell.angle_gamma   90.00
#
_symmetry.space_group_name_H-M   'P 1'
#
loop_
_entity.id
_entity.type
_entity.pdbx_description
1 polymer ?
#
loop_
_entity_poly.entity_id
_entity_poly.type
_entity_poly.pdbx_seq_one_letter_code
_entity_poly.pdbx_strand_id
1 'polypeptide(L)'
;MAELNHPLNFGRRTRKYDDRWRLTQMRKRVALVRQQLHRLAQDSGVTTDGSQPVNHPVVHEGNGTLRRVRVRLDYGTDGLDVDLPDERVTVIEPVLRPAVPDAAATLTTALRAPIGCSPLRQRIRKGQRVAISVCDITRAQPRREQLAALFEEMPDVPRSDITIFIATGTHRSNTDAELERMLGRDILGSCRVLNHDSRDTASLAFVGRTSTGVPVHLNREFLHADVRITTGFVEPHFFAGFSGGPKMVAPGLAGLETVMTLHDAGRIGHPNATWGVTDGNPVHDDVREIATMVGVHFAVDVTLNRDQQITAAFAGDILQQHRAACGYAKETAMRAVEEPFDVVLTTNSGYPLDQNLYQAVKGMSAAAKIVKRGGAIVCASECRDGLPSHGSYGAILASQPTPEALLAMINSPGYSTPDQWQVQVQSQIQLKAQVLVKTSGLSASEISAAHFTPIDDVAQTVDSALKRAGAGATLCVLPQGPQTIPYLRESLRS
;
A
#
# COMPACT_ATOMS: atom_id res chain seq x y z
N MET A 1 -25.32 54.22 38.09
CA MET A 1 -26.25 54.99 37.24
C MET A 1 -26.02 54.61 35.83
N ALA A 2 -27.07 54.01 35.32
CA ALA A 2 -27.64 53.92 33.97
C ALA A 2 -26.73 53.26 32.92
N GLU A 3 -26.99 52.03 32.58
CA GLU A 3 -27.96 51.49 31.61
C GLU A 3 -27.80 52.05 30.18
N LEU A 4 -27.43 51.18 29.27
CA LEU A 4 -28.22 50.98 28.03
C LEU A 4 -27.79 49.69 27.34
N ASN A 5 -28.66 48.70 27.49
CA ASN A 5 -28.75 47.46 26.67
C ASN A 5 -29.29 47.82 25.28
N HIS A 6 -28.65 47.26 24.22
CA HIS A 6 -29.39 46.94 22.98
C HIS A 6 -28.79 45.70 22.30
N PRO A 7 -29.55 44.65 22.05
CA PRO A 7 -29.11 43.48 21.32
C PRO A 7 -29.31 43.68 19.80
N LEU A 8 -28.23 43.58 19.04
CA LEU A 8 -28.29 43.49 17.60
C LEU A 8 -28.61 42.02 17.18
N ASN A 9 -29.80 41.87 16.71
CA ASN A 9 -30.42 40.67 16.16
C ASN A 9 -29.89 40.44 14.74
N PHE A 10 -28.92 39.49 14.55
CA PHE A 10 -28.54 39.04 13.21
C PHE A 10 -29.39 37.85 12.81
N GLY A 11 -30.40 38.14 11.99
CA GLY A 11 -31.25 37.14 11.36
C GLY A 11 -30.46 36.13 10.53
N ARG A 12 -30.58 34.86 10.88
CA ARG A 12 -30.15 33.71 10.08
C ARG A 12 -30.99 33.70 8.78
N ARG A 13 -30.44 34.20 7.68
CA ARG A 13 -30.88 33.80 6.33
C ARG A 13 -30.22 32.51 5.93
N THR A 14 -30.90 31.40 6.10
CA THR A 14 -30.55 30.10 5.52
C THR A 14 -30.64 30.21 3.99
N ARG A 15 -29.47 30.20 3.33
CA ARG A 15 -29.40 29.99 1.88
C ARG A 15 -29.62 28.49 1.60
N LYS A 16 -30.86 28.09 1.42
CA LYS A 16 -31.23 26.88 0.69
C LYS A 16 -31.18 27.21 -0.81
N TYR A 17 -29.99 27.29 -1.39
CA TYR A 17 -29.82 27.32 -2.83
C TYR A 17 -28.49 26.62 -3.15
N ASP A 18 -28.58 25.66 -4.09
CA ASP A 18 -27.51 25.17 -4.96
C ASP A 18 -27.05 23.71 -4.88
N ASP A 19 -27.60 22.82 -4.08
CA ASP A 19 -27.24 21.40 -4.16
C ASP A 19 -27.81 20.72 -5.43
N ARG A 20 -28.97 21.13 -5.93
CA ARG A 20 -29.54 20.58 -7.17
C ARG A 20 -28.75 20.98 -8.42
N TRP A 21 -28.27 22.22 -8.49
CA TRP A 21 -27.45 22.67 -9.61
C TRP A 21 -26.09 21.97 -9.65
N ARG A 22 -25.43 21.82 -8.50
CA ARG A 22 -24.16 21.07 -8.35
C ARG A 22 -24.32 19.60 -8.73
N LEU A 23 -25.34 18.94 -8.27
CA LEU A 23 -25.67 17.56 -8.64
C LEU A 23 -25.95 17.40 -10.15
N THR A 24 -26.62 18.38 -10.75
CA THR A 24 -26.93 18.38 -12.19
C THR A 24 -25.66 18.57 -13.02
N GLN A 25 -24.74 19.46 -12.62
CA GLN A 25 -23.45 19.66 -13.27
C GLN A 25 -22.53 18.44 -13.10
N MET A 26 -22.54 17.82 -11.93
CA MET A 26 -21.78 16.61 -11.66
C MET A 26 -22.26 15.42 -12.51
N ARG A 27 -23.58 15.25 -12.65
CA ARG A 27 -24.18 14.24 -13.56
C ARG A 27 -23.83 14.47 -15.03
N LYS A 28 -23.83 15.72 -15.49
CA LYS A 28 -23.42 16.08 -16.86
C LYS A 28 -21.93 15.79 -17.10
N ARG A 29 -21.05 16.09 -16.12
CA ARG A 29 -19.62 15.77 -16.22
C ARG A 29 -19.36 14.26 -16.22
N VAL A 30 -20.04 13.50 -15.37
CA VAL A 30 -19.94 12.03 -15.35
C VAL A 30 -20.42 11.42 -16.67
N ALA A 31 -21.51 11.95 -17.24
CA ALA A 31 -22.00 11.50 -18.55
C ALA A 31 -21.00 11.82 -19.68
N LEU A 32 -20.34 12.98 -19.65
CA LEU A 32 -19.34 13.37 -20.63
C LEU A 32 -18.09 12.49 -20.56
N VAL A 33 -17.62 12.19 -19.35
CA VAL A 33 -16.49 11.27 -19.12
C VAL A 33 -16.84 9.85 -19.57
N ARG A 34 -18.05 9.36 -19.28
CA ARG A 34 -18.52 8.06 -19.79
C ARG A 34 -18.59 8.02 -21.32
N GLN A 35 -19.03 9.10 -21.95
CA GLN A 35 -19.09 9.19 -23.40
C GLN A 35 -17.69 9.26 -24.04
N GLN A 36 -16.73 9.94 -23.42
CA GLN A 36 -15.32 9.92 -23.85
C GLN A 36 -14.68 8.55 -23.68
N LEU A 37 -14.91 7.87 -22.55
CA LEU A 37 -14.43 6.51 -22.33
C LEU A 37 -15.04 5.51 -23.31
N HIS A 38 -16.33 5.68 -23.67
CA HIS A 38 -17.00 4.84 -24.65
C HIS A 38 -16.47 5.04 -26.07
N ARG A 39 -16.12 6.28 -26.46
CA ARG A 39 -15.46 6.55 -27.74
C ARG A 39 -14.05 5.97 -27.81
N LEU A 40 -13.26 6.10 -26.74
CA LEU A 40 -11.93 5.50 -26.67
C LEU A 40 -11.98 3.95 -26.71
N ALA A 41 -13.02 3.34 -26.16
CA ALA A 41 -13.25 1.90 -26.24
C ALA A 41 -13.69 1.45 -27.65
N GLN A 42 -14.43 2.27 -28.40
CA GLN A 42 -14.82 1.96 -29.77
C GLN A 42 -13.69 2.11 -30.78
N ASP A 43 -12.80 3.08 -30.57
CA ASP A 43 -11.62 3.30 -31.44
C ASP A 43 -10.51 2.24 -31.20
N SER A 44 -10.54 1.52 -30.07
CA SER A 44 -9.55 0.48 -29.73
C SER A 44 -9.95 -0.94 -30.16
N GLY A 45 -11.11 -1.16 -30.74
CA GLY A 45 -11.55 -2.47 -31.24
C GLY A 45 -11.75 -3.55 -30.14
N VAL A 46 -11.86 -3.16 -28.87
CA VAL A 46 -12.07 -4.07 -27.73
C VAL A 46 -13.57 -4.21 -27.49
N THR A 47 -14.13 -5.38 -27.80
CA THR A 47 -15.49 -5.77 -27.42
C THR A 47 -15.58 -5.95 -25.92
N THR A 48 -16.50 -5.24 -25.27
CA THR A 48 -16.82 -5.38 -23.87
C THR A 48 -17.71 -6.60 -23.62
N ASP A 49 -17.15 -7.80 -23.79
CA ASP A 49 -17.74 -9.00 -23.22
C ASP A 49 -16.84 -9.44 -22.03
N GLY A 50 -17.42 -9.37 -20.84
CA GLY A 50 -16.73 -9.56 -19.55
C GLY A 50 -16.42 -11.01 -19.20
N SER A 51 -16.28 -11.91 -20.19
CA SER A 51 -15.87 -13.29 -20.01
C SER A 51 -14.56 -13.57 -20.75
N GLN A 52 -13.44 -13.18 -20.12
CA GLN A 52 -12.15 -13.78 -20.51
C GLN A 52 -12.07 -15.20 -19.93
N PRO A 53 -11.65 -16.19 -20.73
CA PRO A 53 -11.53 -17.56 -20.26
C PRO A 53 -10.42 -17.64 -19.22
N VAL A 54 -10.75 -18.27 -18.10
CA VAL A 54 -9.78 -18.77 -17.13
C VAL A 54 -8.82 -19.66 -17.92
N ASN A 55 -7.53 -19.35 -17.96
CA ASN A 55 -6.51 -20.20 -18.55
C ASN A 55 -6.57 -21.55 -17.83
N HIS A 56 -7.08 -22.56 -18.50
CA HIS A 56 -7.08 -23.92 -17.98
C HIS A 56 -5.65 -24.46 -18.05
N PRO A 57 -5.07 -24.89 -16.93
CA PRO A 57 -3.77 -25.55 -16.93
C PRO A 57 -3.84 -26.89 -17.64
N VAL A 58 -2.71 -27.32 -18.21
CA VAL A 58 -2.56 -28.56 -18.94
C VAL A 58 -2.90 -29.77 -18.04
N VAL A 59 -3.91 -30.55 -18.41
CA VAL A 59 -4.36 -31.71 -17.66
C VAL A 59 -3.58 -32.96 -18.16
N HIS A 60 -2.91 -33.64 -17.22
CA HIS A 60 -2.36 -34.99 -17.49
C HIS A 60 -3.36 -36.07 -17.01
N GLU A 61 -3.85 -36.90 -17.90
CA GLU A 61 -4.69 -38.05 -17.57
C GLU A 61 -3.87 -39.19 -16.95
N GLY A 62 -4.23 -39.62 -15.74
CA GLY A 62 -3.68 -40.80 -15.04
C GLY A 62 -4.78 -41.56 -14.31
N ASN A 63 -4.75 -42.85 -14.43
CA ASN A 63 -5.70 -43.86 -13.91
C ASN A 63 -6.09 -43.67 -12.44
N GLY A 64 -7.37 -43.42 -12.16
CA GLY A 64 -7.97 -43.62 -10.83
C GLY A 64 -7.50 -42.67 -9.68
N THR A 65 -6.57 -41.81 -9.93
CA THR A 65 -6.07 -40.77 -9.04
C THR A 65 -6.86 -39.48 -9.26
N LEU A 66 -7.18 -38.77 -8.19
CA LEU A 66 -7.74 -37.41 -8.21
C LEU A 66 -6.95 -36.58 -9.24
N ARG A 67 -7.64 -35.93 -10.19
CA ARG A 67 -6.98 -35.01 -11.13
C ARG A 67 -6.18 -34.00 -10.37
N ARG A 68 -4.96 -33.71 -10.83
CA ARG A 68 -4.10 -32.68 -10.22
C ARG A 68 -3.80 -31.59 -11.23
N VAL A 69 -3.76 -30.36 -10.74
CA VAL A 69 -3.39 -29.16 -11.49
C VAL A 69 -2.01 -28.68 -11.00
N ARG A 70 -1.13 -28.37 -11.92
CA ARG A 70 0.16 -27.74 -11.59
C ARG A 70 0.01 -26.23 -11.51
N VAL A 71 0.40 -25.66 -10.38
CA VAL A 71 0.39 -24.22 -10.16
C VAL A 71 1.83 -23.76 -9.90
N ARG A 72 2.25 -22.73 -10.62
CA ARG A 72 3.54 -22.06 -10.40
C ARG A 72 3.37 -20.96 -9.36
N LEU A 73 4.10 -21.08 -8.27
CA LEU A 73 4.16 -20.09 -7.20
C LEU A 73 5.36 -19.16 -7.37
N ASP A 74 5.20 -17.85 -7.10
CA ASP A 74 6.33 -16.94 -6.98
C ASP A 74 7.07 -17.23 -5.66
N TYR A 75 8.29 -17.75 -5.76
CA TYR A 75 9.15 -18.16 -4.63
C TYR A 75 10.60 -17.89 -4.99
N GLY A 76 11.29 -17.06 -4.23
CA GLY A 76 12.67 -16.64 -4.56
C GLY A 76 12.78 -16.11 -5.98
N THR A 77 13.88 -16.45 -6.65
CA THR A 77 14.11 -16.10 -8.07
C THR A 77 13.57 -17.13 -9.05
N ASP A 78 13.44 -18.39 -8.62
CA ASP A 78 13.21 -19.52 -9.53
C ASP A 78 11.77 -20.00 -9.54
N GLY A 79 10.95 -19.54 -8.58
CA GLY A 79 9.59 -19.99 -8.37
C GLY A 79 9.52 -21.44 -7.83
N LEU A 80 8.30 -21.91 -7.55
CA LEU A 80 8.03 -23.25 -7.04
C LEU A 80 6.82 -23.85 -7.74
N ASP A 81 6.99 -24.98 -8.43
CA ASP A 81 5.88 -25.73 -9.02
C ASP A 81 5.26 -26.66 -7.99
N VAL A 82 3.92 -26.61 -7.85
CA VAL A 82 3.17 -27.42 -6.90
C VAL A 82 2.02 -28.11 -7.61
N ASP A 83 1.90 -29.44 -7.46
CA ASP A 83 0.79 -30.22 -7.97
C ASP A 83 -0.32 -30.30 -6.92
N LEU A 84 -1.52 -29.77 -7.22
CA LEU A 84 -2.65 -29.62 -6.30
C LEU A 84 -3.89 -30.38 -6.79
N PRO A 85 -4.85 -30.76 -5.91
CA PRO A 85 -6.08 -31.45 -6.33
C PRO A 85 -6.98 -30.52 -7.14
N ASP A 86 -7.21 -30.84 -8.42
CA ASP A 86 -7.90 -30.00 -9.43
C ASP A 86 -9.35 -29.65 -9.04
N GLU A 87 -10.11 -30.60 -8.51
CA GLU A 87 -11.54 -30.43 -8.21
C GLU A 87 -11.86 -29.44 -7.07
N ARG A 88 -10.83 -28.97 -6.33
CA ARG A 88 -10.99 -28.16 -5.11
C ARG A 88 -10.26 -26.83 -5.15
N VAL A 89 -9.56 -26.55 -6.25
CA VAL A 89 -8.67 -25.40 -6.37
C VAL A 89 -9.39 -24.22 -7.01
N THR A 90 -9.28 -23.06 -6.36
CA THR A 90 -9.55 -21.74 -6.94
C THR A 90 -8.24 -20.97 -6.99
N VAL A 91 -7.73 -20.66 -8.18
CA VAL A 91 -6.53 -19.83 -8.36
C VAL A 91 -6.96 -18.38 -8.57
N ILE A 92 -6.41 -17.45 -7.78
CA ILE A 92 -6.71 -16.03 -7.91
C ILE A 92 -5.42 -15.28 -8.26
N GLU A 93 -5.40 -14.70 -9.44
CA GLU A 93 -4.29 -13.91 -9.97
C GLU A 93 -4.66 -12.43 -10.10
N PRO A 94 -3.67 -11.51 -10.08
CA PRO A 94 -3.92 -10.09 -10.33
C PRO A 94 -4.38 -9.87 -11.78
N VAL A 95 -5.17 -8.82 -12.01
CA VAL A 95 -5.37 -8.32 -13.38
C VAL A 95 -4.12 -7.58 -13.80
N LEU A 96 -3.42 -8.16 -14.74
CA LEU A 96 -2.26 -7.51 -15.34
C LEU A 96 -2.71 -6.34 -16.21
N ARG A 97 -2.31 -5.13 -15.83
CA ARG A 97 -2.46 -3.94 -16.68
C ARG A 97 -1.18 -3.76 -17.51
N PRO A 98 -1.29 -3.54 -18.82
CA PRO A 98 -0.12 -3.22 -19.63
C PRO A 98 0.48 -1.87 -19.19
N ALA A 99 1.77 -1.69 -19.46
CA ALA A 99 2.40 -0.38 -19.36
C ALA A 99 1.70 0.62 -20.29
N VAL A 100 1.63 1.89 -19.87
CA VAL A 100 1.22 2.95 -20.81
C VAL A 100 2.20 3.04 -21.98
N PRO A 101 1.74 3.31 -23.21
CA PRO A 101 2.63 3.38 -24.36
C PRO A 101 3.73 4.43 -24.24
N ASP A 102 3.44 5.54 -23.56
CA ASP A 102 4.36 6.66 -23.31
C ASP A 102 4.17 7.19 -21.90
N ALA A 103 5.10 6.84 -21.03
CA ALA A 103 5.09 7.24 -19.62
C ALA A 103 5.27 8.76 -19.46
N ALA A 104 6.13 9.39 -20.27
CA ALA A 104 6.38 10.82 -20.19
C ALA A 104 5.14 11.62 -20.63
N ALA A 105 4.50 11.25 -21.73
CA ALA A 105 3.27 11.87 -22.19
C ALA A 105 2.11 11.66 -21.19
N THR A 106 2.04 10.48 -20.56
CA THR A 106 1.02 10.18 -19.52
C THR A 106 1.20 11.06 -18.30
N LEU A 107 2.41 11.18 -17.77
CA LEU A 107 2.74 12.07 -16.65
C LEU A 107 2.46 13.54 -16.99
N THR A 108 2.91 14.01 -18.15
CA THR A 108 2.67 15.37 -18.63
C THR A 108 1.18 15.68 -18.73
N THR A 109 0.40 14.75 -19.26
CA THR A 109 -1.07 14.88 -19.34
C THR A 109 -1.71 15.02 -17.97
N ALA A 110 -1.31 14.17 -17.02
CA ALA A 110 -1.81 14.25 -15.64
C ALA A 110 -1.45 15.59 -14.96
N LEU A 111 -0.22 16.08 -15.16
CA LEU A 111 0.25 17.36 -14.62
C LEU A 111 -0.50 18.58 -15.20
N ARG A 112 -0.88 18.51 -16.46
CA ARG A 112 -1.60 19.59 -17.17
C ARG A 112 -3.11 19.57 -16.99
N ALA A 113 -3.68 18.41 -16.64
CA ALA A 113 -5.09 18.24 -16.31
C ALA A 113 -5.28 17.66 -14.90
N PRO A 114 -4.77 18.34 -13.85
CA PRO A 114 -4.73 17.80 -12.51
C PRO A 114 -6.12 17.68 -11.88
N ILE A 115 -6.23 16.76 -10.94
CA ILE A 115 -7.46 16.50 -10.18
C ILE A 115 -7.54 17.47 -9.01
N GLY A 116 -8.63 18.23 -8.90
CA GLY A 116 -8.96 19.03 -7.72
C GLY A 116 -8.20 20.34 -7.55
N CYS A 117 -7.28 20.69 -8.46
CA CYS A 117 -6.57 21.97 -8.42
C CYS A 117 -6.17 22.45 -9.82
N SER A 118 -5.60 23.66 -9.91
CA SER A 118 -5.02 24.17 -11.16
C SER A 118 -3.68 23.51 -11.49
N PRO A 119 -3.25 23.49 -12.78
CA PRO A 119 -1.97 22.97 -13.20
C PRO A 119 -0.78 23.56 -12.43
N LEU A 120 0.25 22.71 -12.19
CA LEU A 120 1.40 23.07 -11.38
C LEU A 120 2.09 24.35 -11.87
N ARG A 121 2.28 24.51 -13.17
CA ARG A 121 2.87 25.67 -13.81
C ARG A 121 2.17 27.00 -13.49
N GLN A 122 0.87 26.97 -13.15
CA GLN A 122 0.10 28.14 -12.73
C GLN A 122 0.24 28.45 -11.24
N ARG A 123 0.78 27.52 -10.46
CA ARG A 123 0.87 27.58 -9.00
C ARG A 123 2.26 27.93 -8.50
N ILE A 124 3.29 27.77 -9.33
CA ILE A 124 4.68 28.02 -8.98
C ILE A 124 5.17 29.28 -9.65
N ARG A 125 6.02 30.04 -8.94
CA ARG A 125 6.62 31.29 -9.39
C ARG A 125 8.13 31.24 -9.23
N LYS A 126 8.84 32.00 -10.08
CA LYS A 126 10.28 32.21 -9.95
C LYS A 126 10.64 32.75 -8.56
N GLY A 127 11.71 32.23 -7.97
CA GLY A 127 12.22 32.61 -6.66
C GLY A 127 11.56 31.88 -5.49
N GLN A 128 10.62 30.95 -5.73
CA GLN A 128 10.09 30.08 -4.70
C GLN A 128 10.99 28.86 -4.49
N ARG A 129 11.20 28.50 -3.21
CA ARG A 129 11.89 27.25 -2.83
C ARG A 129 10.90 26.10 -2.92
N VAL A 130 11.26 25.07 -3.66
CA VAL A 130 10.41 23.90 -3.91
C VAL A 130 10.98 22.69 -3.16
N ALA A 131 10.14 22.03 -2.38
CA ALA A 131 10.44 20.76 -1.74
C ALA A 131 9.66 19.63 -2.44
N ILE A 132 10.36 18.58 -2.86
CA ILE A 132 9.75 17.40 -3.50
C ILE A 132 10.08 16.16 -2.67
N SER A 133 9.08 15.44 -2.16
CA SER A 133 9.32 14.16 -1.51
C SER A 133 9.26 13.01 -2.51
N VAL A 134 10.21 12.07 -2.42
CA VAL A 134 10.28 10.83 -3.18
C VAL A 134 10.48 9.64 -2.24
N CYS A 135 10.05 8.44 -2.64
CA CYS A 135 10.29 7.25 -1.83
C CYS A 135 11.78 6.89 -1.72
N ASP A 136 12.16 6.16 -0.68
CA ASP A 136 13.50 5.58 -0.53
C ASP A 136 13.75 4.40 -1.47
N ILE A 137 14.97 3.84 -1.46
CA ILE A 137 15.40 2.75 -2.34
C ILE A 137 14.55 1.47 -2.23
N THR A 138 13.89 1.24 -1.10
CA THR A 138 13.09 0.03 -0.85
C THR A 138 11.78 0.00 -1.62
N ARG A 139 11.45 1.06 -2.36
CA ARG A 139 10.21 1.21 -3.10
C ARG A 139 10.45 1.29 -4.61
N ALA A 140 9.53 0.70 -5.39
CA ALA A 140 9.63 0.61 -6.86
C ALA A 140 9.22 1.90 -7.60
N GLN A 141 9.23 3.06 -6.93
CA GLN A 141 8.82 4.33 -7.52
C GLN A 141 9.67 4.69 -8.76
N PRO A 142 9.06 5.09 -9.89
CA PRO A 142 9.78 5.60 -11.09
C PRO A 142 10.14 7.08 -10.89
N ARG A 143 11.12 7.33 -10.01
CA ARG A 143 11.48 8.66 -9.51
C ARG A 143 11.96 9.59 -10.60
N ARG A 144 12.79 9.07 -11.53
CA ARG A 144 13.40 9.87 -12.60
C ARG A 144 12.34 10.37 -13.56
N GLU A 145 11.39 9.52 -13.93
CA GLU A 145 10.29 9.85 -14.83
C GLU A 145 9.37 10.90 -14.21
N GLN A 146 8.99 10.70 -12.93
CA GLN A 146 8.14 11.66 -12.23
C GLN A 146 8.84 13.00 -12.02
N LEU A 147 10.12 13.01 -11.64
CA LEU A 147 10.91 14.24 -11.45
C LEU A 147 11.13 14.96 -12.79
N ALA A 148 11.46 14.24 -13.87
CA ALA A 148 11.63 14.83 -15.19
C ALA A 148 10.36 15.57 -15.65
N ALA A 149 9.19 14.91 -15.53
CA ALA A 149 7.91 15.51 -15.87
C ALA A 149 7.57 16.74 -15.01
N LEU A 150 7.85 16.66 -13.69
CA LEU A 150 7.67 17.81 -12.80
C LEU A 150 8.54 18.98 -13.17
N PHE A 151 9.79 18.72 -13.52
CA PHE A 151 10.75 19.75 -13.88
C PHE A 151 10.34 20.50 -15.17
N GLU A 152 9.75 19.81 -16.14
CA GLU A 152 9.20 20.44 -17.34
C GLU A 152 8.02 21.38 -17.06
N GLU A 153 7.25 21.09 -16.01
CA GLU A 153 6.14 21.94 -15.58
C GLU A 153 6.58 23.10 -14.65
N MET A 154 7.88 23.21 -14.33
CA MET A 154 8.49 24.26 -13.51
C MET A 154 9.67 24.96 -14.22
N PRO A 155 9.54 25.42 -15.50
CA PRO A 155 10.67 25.92 -16.29
C PRO A 155 11.35 27.17 -15.70
N ASP A 156 10.61 27.96 -14.93
CA ASP A 156 11.10 29.21 -14.33
C ASP A 156 11.74 29.01 -12.94
N VAL A 157 11.77 27.78 -12.41
CA VAL A 157 12.38 27.44 -11.13
C VAL A 157 13.77 26.85 -11.35
N PRO A 158 14.85 27.55 -10.94
CA PRO A 158 16.20 27.00 -10.99
C PRO A 158 16.28 25.69 -10.19
N ARG A 159 17.03 24.71 -10.70
CA ARG A 159 17.24 23.44 -9.99
C ARG A 159 17.87 23.62 -8.62
N SER A 160 18.68 24.66 -8.42
CA SER A 160 19.25 25.04 -7.13
C SER A 160 18.20 25.42 -6.07
N ASP A 161 17.01 25.84 -6.49
CA ASP A 161 15.91 26.21 -5.59
C ASP A 161 15.00 25.02 -5.28
N ILE A 162 15.34 23.82 -5.81
CA ILE A 162 14.62 22.56 -5.60
C ILE A 162 15.39 21.67 -4.62
N THR A 163 14.76 21.29 -3.53
CA THR A 163 15.26 20.26 -2.60
C THR A 163 14.42 19.00 -2.72
N ILE A 164 15.09 17.87 -2.98
CA ILE A 164 14.48 16.55 -3.03
C ILE A 164 14.66 15.86 -1.67
N PHE A 165 13.57 15.44 -1.06
CA PHE A 165 13.56 14.75 0.23
C PHE A 165 13.30 13.25 0.00
N ILE A 166 14.22 12.43 0.46
CA ILE A 166 14.02 10.98 0.47
C ILE A 166 13.16 10.65 1.70
N ALA A 167 11.93 10.22 1.46
CA ALA A 167 10.93 9.90 2.48
C ALA A 167 11.22 8.51 3.09
N THR A 168 12.23 8.43 3.91
CA THR A 168 12.72 7.20 4.57
C THR A 168 11.79 6.70 5.68
N GLY A 169 10.99 7.59 6.27
CA GLY A 169 10.27 7.26 7.50
C GLY A 169 11.25 6.81 8.60
N THR A 170 11.11 5.58 9.08
CA THR A 170 12.01 4.99 10.08
C THR A 170 13.13 4.12 9.48
N HIS A 171 13.19 3.99 8.16
CA HIS A 171 14.27 3.28 7.47
C HIS A 171 15.60 4.02 7.62
N ARG A 172 16.69 3.32 7.34
CA ARG A 172 18.02 3.95 7.25
C ARG A 172 18.11 4.94 6.10
N SER A 173 19.04 5.87 6.21
CA SER A 173 19.41 6.74 5.10
C SER A 173 19.93 5.94 3.89
N ASN A 174 19.63 6.42 2.69
CA ASN A 174 20.19 5.89 1.46
C ASN A 174 21.65 6.36 1.31
N THR A 175 22.52 5.46 0.84
CA THR A 175 23.92 5.77 0.52
C THR A 175 24.01 6.60 -0.77
N ASP A 176 25.16 7.25 -1.00
CA ASP A 176 25.38 8.03 -2.23
C ASP A 176 25.22 7.18 -3.49
N ALA A 177 25.70 5.93 -3.48
CA ALA A 177 25.53 5.00 -4.59
C ALA A 177 24.06 4.61 -4.82
N GLU A 178 23.27 4.49 -3.76
CA GLU A 178 21.82 4.27 -3.86
C GLU A 178 21.11 5.52 -4.39
N LEU A 179 21.48 6.72 -3.93
CA LEU A 179 20.95 7.98 -4.44
C LEU A 179 21.26 8.15 -5.93
N GLU A 180 22.48 7.83 -6.37
CA GLU A 180 22.85 7.86 -7.78
C GLU A 180 22.00 6.88 -8.62
N ARG A 181 21.78 5.66 -8.13
CA ARG A 181 20.93 4.68 -8.79
C ARG A 181 19.46 5.15 -8.87
N MET A 182 18.94 5.77 -7.82
CA MET A 182 17.55 6.24 -7.72
C MET A 182 17.27 7.47 -8.58
N LEU A 183 18.17 8.45 -8.56
CA LEU A 183 17.92 9.79 -9.09
C LEU A 183 18.75 10.10 -10.35
N GLY A 184 19.95 9.54 -10.47
CA GLY A 184 20.91 9.86 -11.51
C GLY A 184 21.82 11.04 -11.15
N ARG A 185 22.98 11.11 -11.83
CA ARG A 185 24.01 12.14 -11.59
C ARG A 185 23.56 13.55 -11.93
N ASP A 186 22.72 13.67 -12.95
CA ASP A 186 22.18 14.96 -13.41
C ASP A 186 21.31 15.62 -12.34
N ILE A 187 20.44 14.87 -11.67
CA ILE A 187 19.62 15.38 -10.56
C ILE A 187 20.47 15.67 -9.34
N LEU A 188 21.39 14.75 -8.97
CA LEU A 188 22.30 14.95 -7.84
C LEU A 188 23.24 16.14 -8.01
N GLY A 189 23.64 16.45 -9.24
CA GLY A 189 24.49 17.58 -9.55
C GLY A 189 23.77 18.92 -9.67
N SER A 190 22.45 18.92 -9.81
CA SER A 190 21.66 20.14 -10.06
C SER A 190 20.70 20.50 -8.92
N CYS A 191 20.19 19.52 -8.17
CA CYS A 191 19.28 19.72 -7.03
C CYS A 191 19.97 19.36 -5.72
N ARG A 192 19.54 19.98 -4.61
CA ARG A 192 19.88 19.51 -3.27
C ARG A 192 19.07 18.26 -2.95
N VAL A 193 19.72 17.21 -2.43
CA VAL A 193 19.06 15.95 -2.04
C VAL A 193 19.31 15.67 -0.55
N LEU A 194 18.27 15.37 0.19
CA LEU A 194 18.32 15.11 1.63
C LEU A 194 17.64 13.78 1.98
N ASN A 195 18.34 12.90 2.69
CA ASN A 195 17.69 11.81 3.40
C ASN A 195 16.97 12.38 4.62
N HIS A 196 15.70 12.01 4.81
CA HIS A 196 15.00 12.31 6.05
C HIS A 196 15.53 11.38 7.15
N ASP A 197 15.68 11.89 8.36
CA ASP A 197 15.96 11.11 9.57
C ASP A 197 14.89 11.37 10.62
N SER A 198 14.04 10.36 10.86
CA SER A 198 12.96 10.44 11.85
C SER A 198 13.43 10.57 13.30
N ARG A 199 14.71 10.29 13.57
CA ARG A 199 15.33 10.31 14.91
C ARG A 199 16.09 11.61 15.20
N ASP A 200 16.43 12.35 14.17
CA ASP A 200 17.11 13.66 14.35
C ASP A 200 16.09 14.74 14.72
N THR A 201 15.86 14.90 16.02
CA THR A 201 14.92 15.89 16.56
C THR A 201 15.25 17.32 16.18
N ALA A 202 16.53 17.63 15.87
CA ALA A 202 16.94 18.97 15.44
C ALA A 202 16.43 19.30 14.03
N SER A 203 16.27 18.30 13.18
CA SER A 203 15.71 18.44 11.82
C SER A 203 14.18 18.45 11.80
N LEU A 204 13.52 18.22 12.93
CA LEU A 204 12.06 18.17 13.03
C LEU A 204 11.45 19.47 13.55
N ALA A 205 10.19 19.73 13.18
CA ALA A 205 9.37 20.77 13.76
C ALA A 205 8.00 20.20 14.15
N PHE A 206 7.50 20.61 15.31
CA PHE A 206 6.15 20.26 15.77
C PHE A 206 5.12 21.13 15.03
N VAL A 207 4.15 20.47 14.39
CA VAL A 207 3.08 21.09 13.61
C VAL A 207 1.79 21.21 14.43
N GLY A 208 1.56 20.28 15.35
CA GLY A 208 0.34 20.20 16.14
C GLY A 208 -0.02 18.73 16.44
N ARG A 209 -1.30 18.49 16.74
CA ARG A 209 -1.84 17.14 16.93
C ARG A 209 -3.01 16.92 15.99
N THR A 210 -3.19 15.68 15.52
CA THR A 210 -4.41 15.29 14.80
C THR A 210 -5.60 15.30 15.77
N SER A 211 -6.81 15.23 15.21
CA SER A 211 -8.06 15.12 15.98
C SER A 211 -8.09 13.87 16.87
N THR A 212 -7.35 12.82 16.51
CA THR A 212 -7.17 11.58 17.30
C THR A 212 -5.98 11.63 18.26
N GLY A 213 -5.28 12.79 18.35
CA GLY A 213 -4.19 13.03 19.29
C GLY A 213 -2.79 12.63 18.82
N VAL A 214 -2.58 12.24 17.55
CA VAL A 214 -1.23 11.95 17.02
C VAL A 214 -0.38 13.22 17.08
N PRO A 215 0.77 13.21 17.77
CA PRO A 215 1.70 14.34 17.75
C PRO A 215 2.38 14.40 16.39
N VAL A 216 2.33 15.55 15.71
CA VAL A 216 2.83 15.71 14.36
C VAL A 216 4.17 16.44 14.37
N HIS A 217 5.25 15.68 14.28
CA HIS A 217 6.60 16.16 14.06
C HIS A 217 7.01 15.83 12.64
N LEU A 218 7.43 16.83 11.86
CA LEU A 218 7.79 16.65 10.46
C LEU A 218 9.11 17.34 10.12
N ASN A 219 9.72 16.93 9.02
CA ASN A 219 10.94 17.53 8.52
C ASN A 219 10.78 19.06 8.39
N ARG A 220 11.60 19.80 9.13
CA ARG A 220 11.53 21.25 9.23
C ARG A 220 11.79 21.94 7.89
N GLU A 221 12.76 21.48 7.14
CA GLU A 221 13.10 22.09 5.85
C GLU A 221 11.99 21.88 4.83
N PHE A 222 11.35 20.70 4.82
CA PHE A 222 10.18 20.44 3.98
C PHE A 222 9.03 21.39 4.31
N LEU A 223 8.79 21.65 5.61
CA LEU A 223 7.75 22.60 6.05
C LEU A 223 8.04 24.05 5.65
N HIS A 224 9.33 24.45 5.64
CA HIS A 224 9.76 25.82 5.34
C HIS A 224 9.83 26.12 3.84
N ALA A 225 9.64 25.14 2.96
CA ALA A 225 9.56 25.36 1.54
C ALA A 225 8.30 26.16 1.17
N ASP A 226 8.40 27.04 0.18
CA ASP A 226 7.28 27.83 -0.30
C ASP A 226 6.27 26.96 -1.07
N VAL A 227 6.77 25.92 -1.76
CA VAL A 227 5.97 24.94 -2.46
C VAL A 227 6.38 23.52 -2.06
N ARG A 228 5.42 22.74 -1.56
CA ARG A 228 5.59 21.35 -1.15
C ARG A 228 4.90 20.42 -2.14
N ILE A 229 5.66 19.51 -2.74
CA ILE A 229 5.19 18.53 -3.71
C ILE A 229 5.49 17.14 -3.18
N THR A 230 4.57 16.21 -3.32
CA THR A 230 4.80 14.79 -3.03
C THR A 230 4.75 13.97 -4.32
N THR A 231 5.63 12.96 -4.41
CA THR A 231 5.59 11.96 -5.48
C THR A 231 5.64 10.57 -4.90
N GLY A 232 4.92 9.63 -5.50
CA GLY A 232 4.85 8.27 -4.99
C GLY A 232 4.27 7.30 -6.02
N PHE A 233 3.89 6.13 -5.53
CA PHE A 233 3.09 5.17 -6.27
C PHE A 233 2.05 4.53 -5.35
N VAL A 234 0.93 4.11 -5.94
CA VAL A 234 -0.23 3.62 -5.20
C VAL A 234 -0.43 2.14 -5.45
N GLU A 235 -0.39 1.39 -4.36
CA GLU A 235 -0.71 -0.04 -4.29
C GLU A 235 -1.45 -0.33 -2.98
N PRO A 236 -2.21 -1.44 -2.87
CA PRO A 236 -2.83 -1.83 -1.60
C PRO A 236 -1.79 -2.01 -0.49
N HIS A 237 -2.18 -1.65 0.74
CA HIS A 237 -1.32 -1.74 1.92
C HIS A 237 -2.05 -2.42 3.08
N PHE A 238 -1.37 -3.33 3.77
CA PHE A 238 -1.99 -4.31 4.68
C PHE A 238 -2.61 -3.75 5.97
N PHE A 239 -2.29 -2.50 6.37
CA PHE A 239 -2.98 -1.80 7.46
C PHE A 239 -3.36 -0.34 7.12
N ALA A 240 -2.68 0.32 6.21
CA ALA A 240 -2.98 1.70 5.84
C ALA A 240 -3.93 1.83 4.62
N GLY A 241 -4.51 0.74 4.16
CA GLY A 241 -5.36 0.70 2.99
C GLY A 241 -4.59 0.75 1.67
N PHE A 242 -3.90 1.86 1.40
CA PHE A 242 -3.04 2.07 0.23
C PHE A 242 -1.76 2.81 0.58
N SER A 243 -0.74 2.68 -0.29
CA SER A 243 0.51 3.46 -0.30
C SER A 243 0.34 4.78 -1.07
N GLY A 244 1.41 5.56 -1.22
CA GLY A 244 1.44 6.83 -1.94
C GLY A 244 0.69 7.97 -1.24
N GLY A 245 0.45 9.06 -1.95
CA GLY A 245 -0.31 10.22 -1.49
C GLY A 245 0.12 10.76 -0.11
N PRO A 246 -0.83 10.85 0.83
CA PRO A 246 -0.57 11.38 2.17
C PRO A 246 0.54 10.66 2.94
N LYS A 247 0.80 9.37 2.63
CA LYS A 247 1.89 8.62 3.26
C LYS A 247 3.29 9.14 2.91
N MET A 248 3.42 9.91 1.83
CA MET A 248 4.67 10.58 1.47
C MET A 248 5.01 11.75 2.40
N VAL A 249 4.04 12.19 3.19
CA VAL A 249 4.19 13.17 4.28
C VAL A 249 4.41 12.44 5.61
N ALA A 250 3.46 11.60 6.01
CA ALA A 250 3.57 10.77 7.21
C ALA A 250 3.14 9.32 6.88
N PRO A 251 3.99 8.32 7.14
CA PRO A 251 5.24 8.37 7.91
C PRO A 251 6.47 8.90 7.16
N GLY A 252 6.44 9.17 5.86
CA GLY A 252 7.61 9.39 5.00
C GLY A 252 8.60 10.44 5.48
N LEU A 253 8.13 11.59 5.93
CA LEU A 253 8.92 12.73 6.43
C LEU A 253 8.66 13.02 7.91
N ALA A 254 8.04 12.09 8.62
CA ALA A 254 7.62 12.27 10.00
C ALA A 254 8.68 11.82 11.01
N GLY A 255 8.71 12.47 12.17
CA GLY A 255 9.53 12.09 13.31
C GLY A 255 9.08 10.77 13.93
N LEU A 256 10.00 10.12 14.63
CA LEU A 256 9.78 8.76 15.20
C LEU A 256 8.52 8.71 16.10
N GLU A 257 8.30 9.72 16.95
CA GLU A 257 7.11 9.75 17.82
C GLU A 257 5.80 9.75 17.01
N THR A 258 5.73 10.51 15.93
CA THR A 258 4.59 10.52 15.01
C THR A 258 4.39 9.13 14.39
N VAL A 259 5.48 8.54 13.88
CA VAL A 259 5.43 7.20 13.26
C VAL A 259 4.97 6.14 14.26
N MET A 260 5.54 6.13 15.47
CA MET A 260 5.17 5.16 16.49
C MET A 260 3.71 5.29 16.93
N THR A 261 3.19 6.52 17.02
CA THR A 261 1.78 6.74 17.35
C THR A 261 0.85 6.31 16.21
N LEU A 262 1.20 6.60 14.95
CA LEU A 262 0.45 6.09 13.78
C LEU A 262 0.41 4.56 13.70
N HIS A 263 1.39 3.89 14.31
CA HIS A 263 1.52 2.43 14.32
C HIS A 263 1.26 1.83 15.72
N ASP A 264 0.53 2.54 16.59
CA ASP A 264 0.17 2.00 17.90
C ASP A 264 -0.79 0.79 17.80
N ALA A 265 -0.86 0.03 18.88
CA ALA A 265 -1.63 -1.20 18.91
C ALA A 265 -3.12 -0.98 18.63
N GLY A 266 -3.69 0.13 19.08
CA GLY A 266 -5.10 0.47 18.89
C GLY A 266 -5.44 0.72 17.42
N ARG A 267 -4.61 1.51 16.73
CA ARG A 267 -4.78 1.81 15.31
C ARG A 267 -4.58 0.58 14.44
N ILE A 268 -3.48 -0.14 14.65
CA ILE A 268 -3.17 -1.36 13.87
C ILE A 268 -4.18 -2.48 14.14
N GLY A 269 -4.71 -2.57 15.36
CA GLY A 269 -5.73 -3.56 15.74
C GLY A 269 -7.14 -3.24 15.27
N HIS A 270 -7.39 -2.03 14.73
CA HIS A 270 -8.71 -1.62 14.29
C HIS A 270 -9.18 -2.46 13.07
N PRO A 271 -10.44 -2.91 13.00
CA PRO A 271 -10.94 -3.74 11.90
C PRO A 271 -10.75 -3.11 10.51
N ASN A 272 -10.83 -1.78 10.41
CA ASN A 272 -10.64 -1.05 9.15
C ASN A 272 -9.16 -0.78 8.84
N ALA A 273 -8.23 -1.01 9.75
CA ALA A 273 -6.79 -0.95 9.46
C ALA A 273 -6.38 -2.18 8.63
N THR A 274 -6.77 -2.20 7.37
CA THR A 274 -6.63 -3.37 6.49
C THR A 274 -6.49 -2.96 5.02
N TRP A 275 -6.21 -3.94 4.18
CA TRP A 275 -6.07 -3.81 2.74
C TRP A 275 -7.25 -3.09 2.09
N GLY A 276 -6.96 -2.09 1.26
CA GLY A 276 -7.94 -1.43 0.39
C GLY A 276 -8.98 -0.54 1.09
N VAL A 277 -8.92 -0.39 2.41
CA VAL A 277 -9.82 0.47 3.18
C VAL A 277 -9.15 1.81 3.46
N THR A 278 -9.76 2.90 3.00
CA THR A 278 -9.30 4.28 3.20
C THR A 278 -10.19 5.02 4.20
N ASP A 279 -11.48 5.05 3.98
CA ASP A 279 -12.41 5.80 4.82
C ASP A 279 -12.73 5.00 6.10
N GLY A 280 -12.59 5.65 7.26
CA GLY A 280 -12.73 4.99 8.57
C GLY A 280 -11.57 4.08 8.96
N ASN A 281 -10.49 4.05 8.19
CA ASN A 281 -9.23 3.42 8.57
C ASN A 281 -8.42 4.42 9.40
N PRO A 282 -8.21 4.18 10.72
CA PRO A 282 -7.63 5.18 11.61
C PRO A 282 -6.21 5.59 11.20
N VAL A 283 -5.42 4.68 10.63
CA VAL A 283 -4.09 5.00 10.11
C VAL A 283 -4.20 5.92 8.89
N HIS A 284 -5.12 5.61 7.96
CA HIS A 284 -5.30 6.38 6.73
C HIS A 284 -5.92 7.76 7.01
N ASP A 285 -6.88 7.82 7.92
CA ASP A 285 -7.55 9.06 8.32
C ASP A 285 -6.54 10.03 8.96
N ASP A 286 -5.69 9.55 9.89
CA ASP A 286 -4.64 10.35 10.51
C ASP A 286 -3.61 10.86 9.49
N VAL A 287 -3.13 10.03 8.56
CA VAL A 287 -2.15 10.50 7.56
C VAL A 287 -2.76 11.52 6.59
N ARG A 288 -4.06 11.42 6.26
CA ARG A 288 -4.79 12.44 5.48
C ARG A 288 -4.88 13.76 6.23
N GLU A 289 -5.21 13.71 7.53
CA GLU A 289 -5.27 14.90 8.38
C GLU A 289 -3.90 15.56 8.48
N ILE A 290 -2.83 14.78 8.71
CA ILE A 290 -1.46 15.29 8.73
C ILE A 290 -1.10 15.98 7.41
N ALA A 291 -1.38 15.37 6.27
CA ALA A 291 -1.10 15.97 4.96
C ALA A 291 -1.85 17.30 4.76
N THR A 292 -3.07 17.40 5.30
CA THR A 292 -3.87 18.62 5.30
C THR A 292 -3.26 19.69 6.21
N MET A 293 -2.84 19.32 7.42
CA MET A 293 -2.16 20.24 8.36
C MET A 293 -0.88 20.84 7.77
N VAL A 294 -0.13 20.03 7.01
CA VAL A 294 1.12 20.44 6.35
C VAL A 294 0.87 21.35 5.15
N GLY A 295 -0.27 21.22 4.50
CA GLY A 295 -0.62 22.00 3.33
C GLY A 295 0.25 21.64 2.12
N VAL A 296 0.20 20.39 1.67
CA VAL A 296 0.83 19.96 0.42
C VAL A 296 0.20 20.69 -0.76
N HIS A 297 1.03 21.30 -1.61
CA HIS A 297 0.55 22.14 -2.71
C HIS A 297 0.18 21.34 -3.94
N PHE A 298 0.88 20.21 -4.19
CA PHE A 298 0.67 19.36 -5.35
C PHE A 298 1.18 17.95 -5.09
N ALA A 299 0.56 16.96 -5.71
CA ALA A 299 0.98 15.57 -5.60
C ALA A 299 0.97 14.87 -6.96
N VAL A 300 1.88 13.90 -7.15
CA VAL A 300 1.95 13.05 -8.33
C VAL A 300 2.15 11.61 -7.90
N ASP A 301 1.18 10.77 -8.14
CA ASP A 301 1.27 9.34 -7.89
C ASP A 301 1.08 8.56 -9.20
N VAL A 302 1.68 7.38 -9.27
CA VAL A 302 1.49 6.43 -10.37
C VAL A 302 1.03 5.09 -9.85
N THR A 303 0.49 4.26 -10.72
CA THR A 303 0.33 2.83 -10.49
C THR A 303 1.29 2.07 -11.38
N LEU A 304 1.73 0.89 -10.93
CA LEU A 304 2.75 0.10 -11.60
C LEU A 304 2.22 -1.30 -11.90
N ASN A 305 2.76 -1.92 -12.98
CA ASN A 305 2.62 -3.35 -13.22
C ASN A 305 3.75 -4.14 -12.52
N ARG A 306 3.76 -5.47 -12.71
CA ARG A 306 4.78 -6.37 -12.16
C ARG A 306 6.21 -6.00 -12.58
N ASP A 307 6.37 -5.48 -13.81
CA ASP A 307 7.66 -5.08 -14.36
C ASP A 307 8.06 -3.67 -13.93
N GLN A 308 7.38 -3.10 -12.92
CA GLN A 308 7.59 -1.75 -12.36
C GLN A 308 7.39 -0.62 -13.41
N GLN A 309 6.62 -0.89 -14.46
CA GLN A 309 6.29 0.09 -15.48
C GLN A 309 4.99 0.81 -15.11
N ILE A 310 4.90 2.09 -15.48
CA ILE A 310 3.73 2.93 -15.21
C ILE A 310 2.51 2.42 -15.99
N THR A 311 1.40 2.19 -15.27
CA THR A 311 0.10 1.79 -15.84
C THR A 311 -0.91 2.92 -15.84
N ALA A 312 -0.76 3.91 -14.94
CA ALA A 312 -1.52 5.16 -14.91
C ALA A 312 -0.79 6.21 -14.08
N ALA A 313 -1.09 7.49 -14.32
CA ALA A 313 -0.57 8.62 -13.56
C ALA A 313 -1.72 9.50 -13.05
N PHE A 314 -1.58 10.00 -11.82
CA PHE A 314 -2.53 10.83 -11.12
C PHE A 314 -1.80 12.04 -10.55
N ALA A 315 -2.30 13.24 -10.80
CA ALA A 315 -1.66 14.46 -10.31
C ALA A 315 -2.71 15.46 -9.82
N GLY A 316 -2.34 16.33 -8.87
CA GLY A 316 -3.22 17.39 -8.40
C GLY A 316 -3.26 17.57 -6.89
N ASP A 317 -4.46 17.84 -6.34
CA ASP A 317 -4.72 17.88 -4.90
C ASP A 317 -4.41 16.52 -4.28
N ILE A 318 -3.59 16.51 -3.21
CA ILE A 318 -3.04 15.28 -2.64
C ILE A 318 -4.13 14.28 -2.21
N LEU A 319 -5.27 14.72 -1.72
CA LEU A 319 -6.34 13.83 -1.27
C LEU A 319 -7.19 13.33 -2.44
N GLN A 320 -7.51 14.20 -3.39
CA GLN A 320 -8.41 13.87 -4.49
C GLN A 320 -7.73 13.01 -5.54
N GLN A 321 -6.47 13.35 -5.94
CA GLN A 321 -5.72 12.53 -6.87
C GLN A 321 -5.41 11.15 -6.27
N HIS A 322 -5.04 11.08 -4.96
CA HIS A 322 -4.79 9.82 -4.29
C HIS A 322 -6.04 8.93 -4.21
N ARG A 323 -7.20 9.52 -3.93
CA ARG A 323 -8.48 8.78 -3.98
C ARG A 323 -8.75 8.17 -5.35
N ALA A 324 -8.47 8.91 -6.43
CA ALA A 324 -8.60 8.41 -7.79
C ALA A 324 -7.60 7.26 -8.06
N ALA A 325 -6.36 7.42 -7.63
CA ALA A 325 -5.32 6.39 -7.75
C ALA A 325 -5.65 5.12 -6.96
N CYS A 326 -6.19 5.25 -5.72
CA CYS A 326 -6.67 4.12 -4.92
C CYS A 326 -7.81 3.37 -5.60
N GLY A 327 -8.76 4.08 -6.23
CA GLY A 327 -9.84 3.46 -7.00
C GLY A 327 -9.30 2.60 -8.14
N TYR A 328 -8.36 3.13 -8.92
CA TYR A 328 -7.71 2.40 -10.00
C TYR A 328 -6.90 1.20 -9.50
N ALA A 329 -6.09 1.37 -8.44
CA ALA A 329 -5.31 0.29 -7.84
C ALA A 329 -6.21 -0.82 -7.28
N LYS A 330 -7.37 -0.47 -6.69
CA LYS A 330 -8.36 -1.43 -6.21
C LYS A 330 -8.90 -2.31 -7.33
N GLU A 331 -9.24 -1.73 -8.48
CA GLU A 331 -9.73 -2.48 -9.64
C GLU A 331 -8.71 -3.49 -10.17
N THR A 332 -7.42 -3.20 -10.07
CA THR A 332 -6.34 -4.05 -10.60
C THR A 332 -5.88 -5.12 -9.60
N ALA A 333 -5.69 -4.76 -8.34
CA ALA A 333 -5.05 -5.61 -7.36
C ALA A 333 -6.02 -6.33 -6.41
N MET A 334 -7.32 -5.92 -6.35
CA MET A 334 -8.26 -6.54 -5.41
C MET A 334 -9.28 -7.44 -6.11
N ARG A 335 -9.56 -8.61 -5.50
CA ARG A 335 -10.45 -9.63 -6.03
C ARG A 335 -11.52 -10.02 -5.03
N ALA A 336 -12.78 -9.86 -5.42
CA ALA A 336 -13.91 -10.33 -4.63
C ALA A 336 -14.03 -11.85 -4.72
N VAL A 337 -14.27 -12.50 -3.58
CA VAL A 337 -14.69 -13.90 -3.46
C VAL A 337 -15.99 -13.96 -2.68
N GLU A 338 -16.83 -14.97 -2.98
CA GLU A 338 -18.15 -15.08 -2.35
C GLU A 338 -18.07 -15.74 -0.98
N GLU A 339 -17.22 -16.76 -0.83
CA GLU A 339 -17.12 -17.59 0.37
C GLU A 339 -15.66 -17.72 0.83
N PRO A 340 -15.43 -17.88 2.14
CA PRO A 340 -14.10 -18.15 2.67
C PRO A 340 -13.68 -19.60 2.41
N PHE A 341 -12.37 -19.84 2.34
CA PHE A 341 -11.77 -21.14 2.05
C PHE A 341 -11.27 -21.83 3.32
N ASP A 342 -11.26 -23.18 3.30
CA ASP A 342 -10.71 -23.98 4.39
C ASP A 342 -9.18 -23.92 4.42
N VAL A 343 -8.55 -23.90 3.23
CA VAL A 343 -7.10 -23.80 3.05
C VAL A 343 -6.80 -22.68 2.07
N VAL A 344 -5.81 -21.85 2.39
CA VAL A 344 -5.29 -20.83 1.46
C VAL A 344 -3.79 -21.03 1.32
N LEU A 345 -3.35 -21.32 0.09
CA LEU A 345 -1.94 -21.36 -0.29
C LEU A 345 -1.53 -20.00 -0.83
N THR A 346 -0.50 -19.40 -0.28
CA THR A 346 -0.02 -18.06 -0.65
C THR A 346 1.49 -17.99 -0.74
N THR A 347 2.00 -16.91 -1.31
CA THR A 347 3.42 -16.55 -1.36
C THR A 347 3.61 -15.13 -0.85
N ASN A 348 4.84 -14.60 -0.94
CA ASN A 348 5.08 -13.15 -0.85
C ASN A 348 5.71 -12.61 -2.14
N SER A 349 5.21 -13.06 -3.31
CA SER A 349 5.55 -12.56 -4.67
C SER A 349 6.99 -12.82 -5.13
N GLY A 350 7.71 -13.75 -4.51
CA GLY A 350 9.10 -14.05 -4.86
C GLY A 350 10.08 -12.90 -4.55
N TYR A 351 11.33 -13.10 -4.95
CA TYR A 351 12.39 -12.12 -4.71
C TYR A 351 12.21 -10.84 -5.59
N PRO A 352 12.41 -9.65 -5.03
CA PRO A 352 12.96 -9.35 -3.69
C PRO A 352 11.88 -9.22 -2.58
N LEU A 353 10.61 -9.46 -2.87
CA LEU A 353 9.53 -9.22 -1.92
C LEU A 353 9.44 -10.29 -0.83
N ASP A 354 9.94 -11.50 -1.09
CA ASP A 354 9.98 -12.62 -0.14
C ASP A 354 11.33 -12.80 0.57
N GLN A 355 12.18 -11.76 0.58
CA GLN A 355 13.56 -11.83 1.06
C GLN A 355 13.69 -12.24 2.54
N ASN A 356 12.70 -11.99 3.39
CA ASN A 356 12.73 -12.36 4.82
C ASN A 356 11.35 -12.59 5.41
N LEU A 357 11.30 -13.18 6.60
CA LEU A 357 10.05 -13.56 7.26
C LEU A 357 9.16 -12.35 7.60
N TYR A 358 9.74 -11.21 7.95
CA TYR A 358 8.99 -9.96 8.19
C TYR A 358 8.15 -9.57 6.97
N GLN A 359 8.72 -9.69 5.77
CA GLN A 359 7.98 -9.38 4.54
C GLN A 359 6.94 -10.45 4.23
N ALA A 360 7.22 -11.72 4.47
CA ALA A 360 6.31 -12.84 4.19
C ALA A 360 4.95 -12.73 4.91
N VAL A 361 4.89 -12.05 6.07
CA VAL A 361 3.64 -11.76 6.78
C VAL A 361 2.63 -11.00 5.92
N LYS A 362 3.06 -10.23 4.91
CA LYS A 362 2.14 -9.53 4.00
C LYS A 362 1.32 -10.51 3.16
N GLY A 363 1.96 -11.53 2.59
CA GLY A 363 1.27 -12.61 1.88
C GLY A 363 0.31 -13.38 2.77
N MET A 364 0.74 -13.71 4.00
CA MET A 364 -0.12 -14.34 5.01
C MET A 364 -1.32 -13.45 5.35
N SER A 365 -1.13 -12.15 5.46
CA SER A 365 -2.18 -11.16 5.75
C SER A 365 -3.23 -11.07 4.62
N ALA A 366 -2.81 -11.17 3.35
CA ALA A 366 -3.73 -11.25 2.22
C ALA A 366 -4.56 -12.54 2.27
N ALA A 367 -3.93 -13.70 2.52
CA ALA A 367 -4.59 -14.98 2.69
C ALA A 367 -5.58 -14.99 3.87
N ALA A 368 -5.21 -14.31 4.96
CA ALA A 368 -6.06 -14.19 6.15
C ALA A 368 -7.40 -13.48 5.88
N LYS A 369 -7.53 -12.71 4.80
CA LYS A 369 -8.80 -12.06 4.44
C LYS A 369 -9.89 -13.07 4.07
N ILE A 370 -9.50 -14.21 3.50
CA ILE A 370 -10.43 -15.19 2.92
C ILE A 370 -10.31 -16.60 3.50
N VAL A 371 -9.40 -16.85 4.44
CA VAL A 371 -9.38 -18.13 5.16
C VAL A 371 -10.49 -18.17 6.20
N LYS A 372 -11.14 -19.31 6.38
CA LYS A 372 -12.08 -19.56 7.49
C LYS A 372 -11.36 -19.46 8.84
N ARG A 373 -12.09 -19.08 9.89
CA ARG A 373 -11.56 -19.18 11.25
C ARG A 373 -11.30 -20.67 11.59
N GLY A 374 -10.11 -20.97 12.10
CA GLY A 374 -9.65 -22.35 12.33
C GLY A 374 -9.16 -23.08 11.09
N GLY A 375 -9.19 -22.45 9.92
CA GLY A 375 -8.63 -22.97 8.68
C GLY A 375 -7.09 -22.93 8.65
N ALA A 376 -6.48 -23.22 7.50
CA ALA A 376 -5.05 -23.26 7.32
C ALA A 376 -4.55 -22.26 6.26
N ILE A 377 -3.46 -21.58 6.55
CA ILE A 377 -2.68 -20.79 5.58
C ILE A 377 -1.36 -21.52 5.36
N VAL A 378 -1.08 -21.92 4.13
CA VAL A 378 0.22 -22.43 3.70
C VAL A 378 0.94 -21.32 2.98
N CYS A 379 2.07 -20.84 3.52
CA CYS A 379 2.86 -19.76 2.93
C CYS A 379 4.19 -20.29 2.42
N ALA A 380 4.43 -20.17 1.11
CA ALA A 380 5.72 -20.45 0.49
C ALA A 380 6.47 -19.13 0.25
N SER A 381 7.60 -18.94 0.95
CA SER A 381 8.42 -17.73 0.87
C SER A 381 9.88 -18.11 1.11
N GLU A 382 10.79 -17.75 0.21
CA GLU A 382 12.19 -18.19 0.28
C GLU A 382 12.86 -17.72 1.56
N CYS A 383 12.64 -16.47 1.97
CA CYS A 383 13.23 -15.84 3.15
C CYS A 383 14.76 -15.96 3.19
N ARG A 384 15.45 -15.76 2.06
CA ARG A 384 16.91 -15.97 1.95
C ARG A 384 17.74 -15.18 2.97
N ASP A 385 17.23 -14.03 3.45
CA ASP A 385 17.85 -13.21 4.48
C ASP A 385 17.35 -13.57 5.89
N GLY A 386 16.61 -14.66 6.04
CA GLY A 386 16.12 -15.18 7.32
C GLY A 386 15.17 -14.25 8.05
N LEU A 387 15.46 -14.00 9.33
CA LEU A 387 14.89 -12.90 10.11
C LEU A 387 15.67 -11.62 9.84
N PRO A 388 15.02 -10.44 9.79
CA PRO A 388 15.75 -9.20 9.63
C PRO A 388 16.83 -9.03 10.71
N SER A 389 18.04 -8.68 10.30
CA SER A 389 19.16 -8.42 11.20
C SER A 389 19.07 -7.06 11.91
N HIS A 390 18.10 -6.23 11.51
CA HIS A 390 17.84 -4.89 12.06
C HIS A 390 16.38 -4.79 12.51
N GLY A 391 16.09 -3.81 13.36
CA GLY A 391 14.78 -3.65 13.98
C GLY A 391 14.53 -4.58 15.16
N SER A 392 13.30 -4.61 15.65
CA SER A 392 12.91 -5.32 16.86
C SER A 392 12.05 -6.55 16.60
N TYR A 393 11.71 -6.86 15.36
CA TYR A 393 10.76 -7.92 15.01
C TYR A 393 11.10 -9.27 15.63
N GLY A 394 12.31 -9.78 15.41
CA GLY A 394 12.76 -11.07 15.97
C GLY A 394 12.83 -11.07 17.50
N ALA A 395 13.28 -9.97 18.11
CA ALA A 395 13.35 -9.83 19.56
C ALA A 395 11.97 -9.82 20.21
N ILE A 396 10.97 -9.14 19.59
CA ILE A 396 9.60 -9.14 20.08
C ILE A 396 9.01 -10.55 19.98
N LEU A 397 9.16 -11.26 18.86
CA LEU A 397 8.69 -12.64 18.69
C LEU A 397 9.24 -13.58 19.77
N ALA A 398 10.53 -13.47 20.08
CA ALA A 398 11.19 -14.31 21.09
C ALA A 398 10.80 -13.95 22.54
N SER A 399 10.17 -12.78 22.77
CA SER A 399 9.89 -12.28 24.13
C SER A 399 8.71 -12.96 24.83
N GLN A 400 7.84 -13.65 24.07
CA GLN A 400 6.67 -14.31 24.61
C GLN A 400 6.46 -15.70 23.99
N PRO A 401 5.89 -16.65 24.75
CA PRO A 401 5.77 -18.04 24.31
C PRO A 401 4.66 -18.31 23.29
N THR A 402 3.69 -17.40 23.12
CA THR A 402 2.53 -17.59 22.24
C THR A 402 2.07 -16.30 21.56
N PRO A 403 1.38 -16.39 20.41
CA PRO A 403 0.78 -15.23 19.75
C PRO A 403 -0.20 -14.45 20.63
N GLU A 404 -0.96 -15.13 21.52
CA GLU A 404 -1.86 -14.50 22.49
C GLU A 404 -1.08 -13.63 23.48
N ALA A 405 0.02 -14.16 24.02
CA ALA A 405 0.87 -13.44 24.98
C ALA A 405 1.57 -12.25 24.31
N LEU A 406 1.99 -12.38 23.04
CA LEU A 406 2.52 -11.27 22.23
C LEU A 406 1.49 -10.17 22.08
N LEU A 407 0.24 -10.49 21.71
CA LEU A 407 -0.84 -9.51 21.59
C LEU A 407 -1.19 -8.85 22.93
N ALA A 408 -1.22 -9.62 24.01
CA ALA A 408 -1.47 -9.09 25.36
C ALA A 408 -0.37 -8.08 25.75
N MET A 409 0.90 -8.39 25.48
CA MET A 409 2.04 -7.51 25.72
C MET A 409 1.94 -6.23 24.86
N ILE A 410 1.72 -6.37 23.55
CA ILE A 410 1.64 -5.24 22.61
C ILE A 410 0.47 -4.30 22.95
N ASN A 411 -0.66 -4.84 23.43
CA ASN A 411 -1.81 -4.06 23.84
C ASN A 411 -1.72 -3.52 25.28
N SER A 412 -0.64 -3.81 26.01
CA SER A 412 -0.49 -3.29 27.38
C SER A 412 -0.22 -1.78 27.37
N PRO A 413 -0.75 -1.04 28.36
CA PRO A 413 -0.52 0.40 28.44
C PRO A 413 0.97 0.76 28.47
N GLY A 414 1.38 1.68 27.59
CA GLY A 414 2.76 2.17 27.50
C GLY A 414 3.73 1.30 26.70
N TYR A 415 3.31 0.15 26.19
CA TYR A 415 4.16 -0.61 25.28
C TYR A 415 4.30 0.10 23.94
N SER A 416 5.53 0.38 23.54
CA SER A 416 5.83 1.05 22.27
C SER A 416 7.24 0.66 21.83
N THR A 417 7.31 -0.27 20.88
CA THR A 417 8.58 -0.79 20.34
C THR A 417 8.50 -0.80 18.81
N PRO A 418 9.53 -0.33 18.08
CA PRO A 418 9.58 -0.44 16.63
C PRO A 418 9.30 -1.87 16.16
N ASP A 419 8.59 -2.01 15.03
CA ASP A 419 8.15 -3.27 14.43
C ASP A 419 7.04 -4.03 15.18
N GLN A 420 6.55 -3.52 16.33
CA GLN A 420 5.44 -4.15 17.06
C GLN A 420 4.20 -4.38 16.18
N TRP A 421 3.93 -3.47 15.23
CA TRP A 421 2.82 -3.59 14.29
C TRP A 421 2.89 -4.83 13.41
N GLN A 422 4.10 -5.25 13.02
CA GLN A 422 4.30 -6.46 12.22
C GLN A 422 4.02 -7.71 13.04
N VAL A 423 4.51 -7.75 14.27
CA VAL A 423 4.23 -8.85 15.21
C VAL A 423 2.75 -8.91 15.56
N GLN A 424 2.10 -7.75 15.74
CA GLN A 424 0.66 -7.66 16.01
C GLN A 424 -0.16 -8.26 14.86
N VAL A 425 0.12 -7.86 13.61
CA VAL A 425 -0.56 -8.41 12.43
C VAL A 425 -0.30 -9.92 12.32
N GLN A 426 0.94 -10.37 12.49
CA GLN A 426 1.28 -11.79 12.48
C GLN A 426 0.49 -12.59 13.53
N SER A 427 0.49 -12.12 14.77
CA SER A 427 -0.23 -12.80 15.86
C SER A 427 -1.73 -12.85 15.62
N GLN A 428 -2.34 -11.78 15.09
CA GLN A 428 -3.76 -11.78 14.71
C GLN A 428 -4.07 -12.82 13.63
N ILE A 429 -3.18 -13.02 12.66
CA ILE A 429 -3.31 -14.06 11.63
C ILE A 429 -3.26 -15.44 12.26
N GLN A 430 -2.28 -15.68 13.15
CA GLN A 430 -2.07 -16.97 13.83
C GLN A 430 -3.25 -17.33 14.77
N LEU A 431 -3.92 -16.35 15.37
CA LEU A 431 -5.16 -16.56 16.14
C LEU A 431 -6.38 -16.85 15.26
N LYS A 432 -6.33 -16.51 13.99
CA LYS A 432 -7.42 -16.79 13.05
C LYS A 432 -7.28 -18.17 12.41
N ALA A 433 -6.07 -18.56 12.01
CA ALA A 433 -5.79 -19.75 11.25
C ALA A 433 -4.43 -20.36 11.60
N GLN A 434 -4.26 -21.67 11.41
CA GLN A 434 -2.96 -22.30 11.48
C GLN A 434 -2.09 -21.80 10.31
N VAL A 435 -0.87 -21.33 10.60
CA VAL A 435 0.06 -20.87 9.55
C VAL A 435 1.23 -21.84 9.43
N LEU A 436 1.37 -22.42 8.24
CA LEU A 436 2.39 -23.38 7.88
C LEU A 436 3.34 -22.73 6.86
N VAL A 437 4.63 -22.77 7.10
CA VAL A 437 5.63 -22.02 6.33
C VAL A 437 6.62 -22.93 5.64
N LYS A 438 6.69 -22.83 4.30
CA LYS A 438 7.76 -23.36 3.47
C LYS A 438 8.78 -22.26 3.21
N THR A 439 10.02 -22.51 3.59
CA THR A 439 11.15 -21.62 3.30
C THR A 439 12.44 -22.42 3.11
N SER A 440 13.41 -21.84 2.43
CA SER A 440 14.79 -22.36 2.34
C SER A 440 15.80 -21.49 3.10
N GLY A 441 15.39 -20.29 3.53
CA GLY A 441 16.27 -19.33 4.22
C GLY A 441 16.22 -19.38 5.74
N LEU A 442 15.36 -20.24 6.34
CA LEU A 442 15.23 -20.42 7.80
C LEU A 442 15.18 -21.90 8.16
N SER A 443 15.76 -22.26 9.27
CA SER A 443 15.65 -23.59 9.86
C SER A 443 14.26 -23.82 10.48
N ALA A 444 13.87 -25.09 10.65
CA ALA A 444 12.62 -25.45 11.31
C ALA A 444 12.52 -24.89 12.74
N SER A 445 13.65 -24.80 13.45
CA SER A 445 13.71 -24.20 14.79
C SER A 445 13.44 -22.68 14.79
N GLU A 446 13.97 -21.94 13.81
CA GLU A 446 13.73 -20.49 13.67
C GLU A 446 12.28 -20.22 13.29
N ILE A 447 11.67 -21.02 12.40
CA ILE A 447 10.25 -20.91 12.04
C ILE A 447 9.38 -21.18 13.28
N SER A 448 9.68 -22.23 14.05
CA SER A 448 8.96 -22.56 15.29
C SER A 448 9.14 -21.48 16.36
N ALA A 449 10.33 -20.88 16.48
CA ALA A 449 10.56 -19.76 17.39
C ALA A 449 9.79 -18.49 16.98
N ALA A 450 9.43 -18.36 15.71
CA ALA A 450 8.51 -17.32 15.21
C ALA A 450 7.02 -17.72 15.31
N HIS A 451 6.71 -18.80 16.05
CA HIS A 451 5.36 -19.33 16.28
C HIS A 451 4.65 -19.86 15.04
N PHE A 452 5.38 -20.19 13.98
CA PHE A 452 4.87 -20.86 12.78
C PHE A 452 5.14 -22.36 12.78
N THR A 453 4.42 -23.09 11.95
CA THR A 453 4.65 -24.52 11.73
C THR A 453 5.55 -24.70 10.50
N PRO A 454 6.77 -25.21 10.63
CA PRO A 454 7.64 -25.47 9.48
C PRO A 454 7.12 -26.64 8.65
N ILE A 455 7.27 -26.56 7.32
CA ILE A 455 6.92 -27.63 6.39
C ILE A 455 8.00 -27.81 5.30
N ASP A 456 8.12 -29.02 4.79
CA ASP A 456 9.06 -29.34 3.70
C ASP A 456 8.33 -29.46 2.34
N ASP A 457 7.17 -30.04 2.31
CA ASP A 457 6.39 -30.30 1.08
C ASP A 457 5.05 -29.57 1.11
N VAL A 458 4.89 -28.60 0.19
CA VAL A 458 3.68 -27.78 0.07
C VAL A 458 2.49 -28.62 -0.37
N ALA A 459 2.64 -29.51 -1.39
CA ALA A 459 1.55 -30.31 -1.92
C ALA A 459 1.01 -31.30 -0.87
N GLN A 460 1.91 -32.02 -0.20
CA GLN A 460 1.55 -32.95 0.87
C GLN A 460 0.88 -32.23 2.04
N THR A 461 1.36 -31.02 2.37
CA THR A 461 0.79 -30.18 3.45
C THR A 461 -0.62 -29.74 3.12
N VAL A 462 -0.85 -29.25 1.89
CA VAL A 462 -2.18 -28.88 1.40
C VAL A 462 -3.13 -30.06 1.42
N ASP A 463 -2.72 -31.22 0.88
CA ASP A 463 -3.53 -32.46 0.91
C ASP A 463 -3.92 -32.86 2.33
N SER A 464 -2.96 -32.76 3.28
CA SER A 464 -3.19 -33.07 4.68
C SER A 464 -4.13 -32.06 5.35
N ALA A 465 -4.02 -30.77 5.03
CA ALA A 465 -4.91 -29.73 5.54
C ALA A 465 -6.35 -29.90 5.01
N LEU A 466 -6.52 -30.20 3.71
CA LEU A 466 -7.83 -30.48 3.11
C LEU A 466 -8.49 -31.73 3.72
N LYS A 467 -7.70 -32.80 3.95
CA LYS A 467 -8.21 -34.02 4.62
C LYS A 467 -8.69 -33.71 6.05
N ARG A 468 -7.96 -32.90 6.83
CA ARG A 468 -8.37 -32.49 8.18
C ARG A 468 -9.64 -31.64 8.17
N ALA A 469 -9.79 -30.76 7.16
CA ALA A 469 -10.97 -29.91 7.01
C ALA A 469 -12.22 -30.69 6.58
N GLY A 470 -12.06 -31.91 6.04
CA GLY A 470 -13.15 -32.84 5.75
C GLY A 470 -13.55 -32.90 4.26
N ALA A 471 -14.60 -33.67 4.02
CA ALA A 471 -15.17 -33.84 2.68
C ALA A 471 -15.77 -32.52 2.19
N GLY A 472 -15.43 -32.09 0.98
CA GLY A 472 -15.88 -30.81 0.44
C GLY A 472 -15.06 -29.58 0.86
N ALA A 473 -13.93 -29.76 1.57
CA ALA A 473 -13.01 -28.67 1.88
C ALA A 473 -12.51 -27.97 0.62
N THR A 474 -12.39 -26.65 0.68
CA THR A 474 -12.04 -25.76 -0.44
C THR A 474 -10.62 -25.21 -0.30
N LEU A 475 -9.93 -25.05 -1.44
CA LEU A 475 -8.58 -24.50 -1.52
C LEU A 475 -8.57 -23.22 -2.39
N CYS A 476 -7.99 -22.15 -1.88
CA CYS A 476 -7.61 -21.01 -2.69
C CYS A 476 -6.10 -20.93 -2.83
N VAL A 477 -5.62 -20.58 -4.01
CA VAL A 477 -4.20 -20.32 -4.29
C VAL A 477 -4.00 -18.88 -4.74
N LEU A 478 -3.09 -18.19 -4.07
CA LEU A 478 -2.61 -16.84 -4.38
C LEU A 478 -1.14 -16.94 -4.85
N PRO A 479 -0.88 -17.31 -6.11
CA PRO A 479 0.46 -17.67 -6.57
C PRO A 479 1.43 -16.49 -6.53
N GLN A 480 0.91 -15.26 -6.58
CA GLN A 480 1.68 -14.01 -6.52
C GLN A 480 1.49 -13.27 -5.18
N GLY A 481 0.95 -13.94 -4.16
CA GLY A 481 0.81 -13.39 -2.81
C GLY A 481 0.10 -12.04 -2.76
N PRO A 482 0.67 -11.02 -2.10
CA PRO A 482 0.00 -9.74 -1.87
C PRO A 482 -0.08 -8.81 -3.09
N GLN A 483 0.33 -9.23 -4.28
CA GLN A 483 -0.01 -8.52 -5.52
C GLN A 483 -1.48 -8.70 -5.89
N THR A 484 -2.13 -9.72 -5.32
CA THR A 484 -3.57 -9.92 -5.40
C THR A 484 -4.14 -9.94 -3.98
N ILE A 485 -5.03 -9.01 -3.67
CA ILE A 485 -5.69 -8.94 -2.36
C ILE A 485 -7.12 -9.47 -2.52
N PRO A 486 -7.37 -10.71 -2.11
CA PRO A 486 -8.72 -11.25 -2.10
C PRO A 486 -9.51 -10.65 -0.93
N TYR A 487 -10.82 -10.50 -1.10
CA TYR A 487 -11.71 -10.05 -0.04
C TYR A 487 -13.10 -10.66 -0.18
N LEU A 488 -13.78 -10.88 0.94
CA LEU A 488 -15.17 -11.33 0.94
C LEU A 488 -16.09 -10.18 0.51
N ARG A 489 -16.99 -10.43 -0.42
CA ARG A 489 -17.87 -9.40 -1.02
C ARG A 489 -18.67 -8.61 0.01
N GLU A 490 -19.08 -9.23 1.09
CA GLU A 490 -19.83 -8.58 2.18
C GLU A 490 -18.98 -7.64 3.03
N SER A 491 -17.67 -7.86 3.14
CA SER A 491 -16.78 -7.09 4.01
C SER A 491 -16.52 -5.64 3.57
N LEU A 492 -16.98 -5.25 2.38
CA LEU A 492 -16.86 -3.87 1.87
C LEU A 492 -18.20 -3.11 1.88
N ARG A 493 -19.28 -3.70 2.42
CA ARG A 493 -20.59 -3.06 2.52
C ARG A 493 -20.84 -2.37 3.87
N SER A 494 -19.90 -2.49 4.80
CA SER A 494 -19.97 -1.88 6.15
C SER A 494 -19.22 -0.55 6.25
#